data_94d9a8e50838f1cf6524ec67b4d99300
#
_entry.id   94d9a8e50838f1cf6524ec67b4d99300
#
_cell.length_a   1.000
_cell.length_b   1.000
_cell.length_c   1.000
_cell.angle_alpha   90.00
_cell.angle_beta   90.00
_cell.angle_gamma   90.00
#
_symmetry.space_group_name_H-M   'P 1'
#
loop_
_entity.id
_entity.type
_entity.pdbx_description
1 polymer ?
#
loop_
_entity_poly.entity_id
_entity_poly.type
_entity_poly.pdbx_seq_one_letter_code
_entity_poly.pdbx_strand_id
1 'polypeptide(L)'
;MGAPHTKLVHDGPTSKLQHVARKAVSKHCRLYLVTLPVFDPRDFADQLKAALGAGDVASLQLRMKDAADDEIRRAADQLMPITQSAGVAFIVNDRPDLAAELGADGVHIGQDDLPYARARVIVGNKAIVGVTCHASRHLAVEAANAGADYVAFGAFFPTTTKETKSKAEIDLLAWWSDLMTVPVVAIGGITVESAKPLIGAGADFLAVCAGVWNHPDGPAAAVKAFNALFK
;
A
#
# COMPACT_ATOMS: atom_id res chain seq x y z
N MET A 1 0.21 -16.40 52.21
CA MET A 1 -0.09 -15.07 51.68
C MET A 1 0.62 -14.97 50.34
N GLY A 2 -0.09 -15.19 49.23
CA GLY A 2 0.43 -15.17 47.85
C GLY A 2 0.20 -13.81 47.26
N ALA A 3 1.26 -13.23 46.70
CA ALA A 3 1.18 -11.95 45.96
C ALA A 3 0.57 -12.17 44.57
N PRO A 4 -0.24 -11.25 44.05
CA PRO A 4 -0.82 -11.39 42.74
C PRO A 4 0.20 -11.06 41.64
N HIS A 5 0.37 -11.96 40.68
CA HIS A 5 1.11 -11.71 39.44
C HIS A 5 0.32 -10.76 38.55
N THR A 6 0.72 -9.52 38.51
CA THR A 6 0.25 -8.55 37.52
C THR A 6 0.85 -8.90 36.17
N LYS A 7 0.03 -9.41 35.25
CA LYS A 7 0.40 -9.54 33.82
C LYS A 7 0.53 -8.14 33.22
N LEU A 8 1.75 -7.73 32.90
CA LEU A 8 2.03 -6.58 32.04
C LEU A 8 1.55 -6.93 30.62
N VAL A 9 0.45 -6.31 30.23
CA VAL A 9 0.01 -6.29 28.83
C VAL A 9 0.93 -5.30 28.12
N HIS A 10 1.81 -5.80 27.26
CA HIS A 10 2.61 -4.98 26.38
C HIS A 10 1.72 -4.50 25.24
N ASP A 11 1.19 -3.27 25.34
CA ASP A 11 0.67 -2.51 24.21
C ASP A 11 1.85 -2.09 23.32
N GLY A 12 2.18 -2.91 22.32
CA GLY A 12 3.11 -2.54 21.26
C GLY A 12 2.50 -1.44 20.38
N PRO A 13 3.31 -0.52 19.83
CA PRO A 13 2.81 0.58 19.01
C PRO A 13 2.18 0.03 17.72
N THR A 14 0.89 0.25 17.56
CA THR A 14 0.12 -0.07 16.34
C THR A 14 0.59 0.82 15.20
N SER A 15 0.91 0.23 14.03
CA SER A 15 1.28 1.00 12.82
C SER A 15 0.12 1.90 12.36
N LYS A 16 0.44 2.98 11.63
CA LYS A 16 -0.58 3.91 11.09
C LYS A 16 -1.62 3.20 10.22
N LEU A 17 -1.21 2.20 9.41
CA LEU A 17 -2.15 1.39 8.62
C LEU A 17 -2.97 0.43 9.50
N GLN A 18 -2.38 -0.18 10.52
CA GLN A 18 -3.12 -0.95 11.51
C GLN A 18 -4.06 -0.05 12.32
N HIS A 19 -3.68 1.20 12.60
CA HIS A 19 -4.56 2.16 13.25
C HIS A 19 -5.71 2.59 12.33
N VAL A 20 -5.42 2.76 11.04
CA VAL A 20 -6.40 3.02 10.00
C VAL A 20 -7.33 1.80 9.79
N ALA A 21 -6.81 0.57 9.82
CA ALA A 21 -7.59 -0.66 9.74
C ALA A 21 -8.37 -0.97 11.03
N ARG A 22 -7.82 -0.67 12.22
CA ARG A 22 -8.50 -0.90 13.52
C ARG A 22 -9.53 0.15 13.90
N LYS A 23 -9.48 1.35 13.29
CA LYS A 23 -10.40 2.45 13.64
C LYS A 23 -11.81 2.27 13.10
N ALA A 24 -12.02 1.28 12.26
CA ALA A 24 -13.37 0.89 11.88
C ALA A 24 -13.40 -0.63 11.64
N VAL A 25 -14.28 -1.29 12.32
CA VAL A 25 -15.05 -2.39 11.75
C VAL A 25 -15.97 -1.78 10.67
N SER A 26 -15.44 -0.96 9.80
CA SER A 26 -16.04 -0.47 8.57
C SER A 26 -15.35 -1.28 7.47
N LYS A 27 -16.08 -2.23 6.91
CA LYS A 27 -15.71 -3.04 5.74
C LYS A 27 -15.54 -2.19 4.46
N HIS A 28 -14.90 -1.02 4.56
CA HIS A 28 -14.76 -0.12 3.41
C HIS A 28 -13.34 -0.24 2.87
N CYS A 29 -13.26 -0.77 1.66
CA CYS A 29 -12.05 -0.72 0.85
C CYS A 29 -11.59 0.74 0.68
N ARG A 30 -10.27 0.98 0.64
CA ARG A 30 -9.70 2.32 0.44
C ARG A 30 -8.72 2.34 -0.73
N LEU A 31 -8.48 3.53 -1.26
CA LEU A 31 -7.56 3.70 -2.35
C LEU A 31 -6.10 3.76 -1.86
N TYR A 32 -5.23 3.03 -2.55
CA TYR A 32 -3.78 3.01 -2.38
C TYR A 32 -3.18 3.47 -3.71
N LEU A 33 -2.58 4.64 -3.77
CA LEU A 33 -1.98 5.18 -4.99
C LEU A 33 -0.56 4.66 -5.16
N VAL A 34 -0.17 4.33 -6.40
CA VAL A 34 1.21 4.02 -6.77
C VAL A 34 1.63 5.03 -7.84
N THR A 35 2.79 5.67 -7.71
CA THR A 35 3.27 6.63 -8.71
C THR A 35 3.49 5.98 -10.07
N LEU A 36 3.50 6.76 -11.13
CA LEU A 36 4.01 6.32 -12.42
C LEU A 36 5.49 5.88 -12.27
N PRO A 37 5.99 4.98 -13.12
CA PRO A 37 7.39 4.54 -13.06
C PRO A 37 8.39 5.63 -13.45
N VAL A 38 7.96 6.56 -14.32
CA VAL A 38 8.73 7.72 -14.77
C VAL A 38 7.82 8.94 -14.78
N PHE A 39 8.25 10.03 -14.15
CA PHE A 39 7.53 11.30 -14.08
C PHE A 39 8.47 12.43 -13.68
N ASP A 40 8.12 13.67 -14.01
CA ASP A 40 8.76 14.84 -13.38
C ASP A 40 8.10 15.09 -12.01
N PRO A 41 8.88 15.16 -10.90
CA PRO A 41 8.31 15.31 -9.56
C PRO A 41 7.51 16.60 -9.35
N ARG A 42 7.83 17.68 -10.06
CA ARG A 42 7.13 18.98 -9.94
C ARG A 42 5.77 18.92 -10.60
N ASP A 43 5.72 18.41 -11.83
CA ASP A 43 4.47 18.26 -12.58
C ASP A 43 3.54 17.25 -11.88
N PHE A 44 4.12 16.18 -11.32
CA PHE A 44 3.37 15.15 -10.59
C PHE A 44 2.81 15.67 -9.26
N ALA A 45 3.49 16.63 -8.62
CA ALA A 45 3.03 17.22 -7.36
C ALA A 45 1.65 17.88 -7.47
N ASP A 46 1.36 18.54 -8.59
CA ASP A 46 0.06 19.18 -8.79
C ASP A 46 -1.04 18.15 -9.10
N GLN A 47 -0.71 17.09 -9.85
CA GLN A 47 -1.62 15.95 -10.04
C GLN A 47 -1.91 15.25 -8.73
N LEU A 48 -0.89 15.07 -7.87
CA LEU A 48 -1.03 14.47 -6.54
C LEU A 48 -1.94 15.30 -5.64
N LYS A 49 -1.74 16.63 -5.56
CA LYS A 49 -2.63 17.52 -4.79
C LYS A 49 -4.08 17.41 -5.26
N ALA A 50 -4.29 17.38 -6.57
CA ALA A 50 -5.63 17.24 -7.15
C ALA A 50 -6.26 15.88 -6.78
N ALA A 51 -5.49 14.79 -6.84
CA ALA A 51 -5.94 13.45 -6.44
C ALA A 51 -6.30 13.39 -4.95
N LEU A 52 -5.41 13.86 -4.07
CA LEU A 52 -5.61 13.83 -2.62
C LEU A 52 -6.76 14.73 -2.15
N GLY A 53 -7.01 15.85 -2.84
CA GLY A 53 -8.14 16.73 -2.57
C GLY A 53 -9.50 16.20 -3.05
N ALA A 54 -9.53 15.10 -3.82
CA ALA A 54 -10.73 14.60 -4.47
C ALA A 54 -11.49 13.52 -3.70
N GLY A 55 -10.86 12.86 -2.73
CA GLY A 55 -11.48 11.80 -1.94
C GLY A 55 -10.52 11.12 -0.98
N ASP A 56 -10.98 10.03 -0.35
CA ASP A 56 -10.19 9.27 0.61
C ASP A 56 -9.11 8.45 -0.11
N VAL A 57 -7.87 8.65 0.31
CA VAL A 57 -6.68 7.91 -0.08
C VAL A 57 -5.97 7.44 1.18
N ALA A 58 -5.64 6.15 1.27
CA ALA A 58 -4.95 5.58 2.43
C ALA A 58 -3.44 5.80 2.38
N SER A 59 -2.84 5.61 1.20
CA SER A 59 -1.40 5.71 1.03
C SER A 59 -1.01 6.07 -0.40
N LEU A 60 0.19 6.64 -0.53
CA LEU A 60 0.92 6.81 -1.79
C LEU A 60 2.22 6.01 -1.72
N GLN A 61 2.45 5.13 -2.68
CA GLN A 61 3.73 4.44 -2.87
C GLN A 61 4.55 5.17 -3.93
N LEU A 62 5.71 5.67 -3.54
CA LEU A 62 6.73 6.16 -4.47
C LEU A 62 7.45 4.96 -5.10
N ARG A 63 7.18 4.70 -6.37
CA ARG A 63 7.73 3.57 -7.12
C ARG A 63 8.44 4.05 -8.38
N MET A 64 9.73 4.29 -8.25
CA MET A 64 10.64 4.69 -9.33
C MET A 64 11.68 3.57 -9.51
N LYS A 65 11.23 2.44 -10.09
CA LYS A 65 12.12 1.30 -10.32
C LYS A 65 13.21 1.72 -11.33
N ASP A 66 14.44 1.30 -11.05
CA ASP A 66 15.63 1.60 -11.85
C ASP A 66 16.11 3.07 -11.82
N ALA A 67 15.47 3.93 -10.99
CA ALA A 67 15.95 5.30 -10.76
C ALA A 67 17.16 5.32 -9.81
N ALA A 68 18.04 6.30 -10.00
CA ALA A 68 19.13 6.55 -9.05
C ALA A 68 18.59 7.04 -7.69
N ASP A 69 19.34 6.77 -6.62
CA ASP A 69 18.95 7.14 -5.25
C ASP A 69 18.63 8.63 -5.12
N ASP A 70 19.41 9.49 -5.76
CA ASP A 70 19.17 10.94 -5.74
C ASP A 70 17.90 11.37 -6.47
N GLU A 71 17.44 10.61 -7.45
CA GLU A 71 16.15 10.85 -8.11
C GLU A 71 15.00 10.47 -7.19
N ILE A 72 15.13 9.35 -6.48
CA ILE A 72 14.14 8.92 -5.46
C ILE A 72 14.07 9.95 -4.32
N ARG A 73 15.22 10.45 -3.84
CA ARG A 73 15.27 11.51 -2.81
C ARG A 73 14.57 12.77 -3.28
N ARG A 74 14.90 13.26 -4.49
CA ARG A 74 14.26 14.47 -5.06
C ARG A 74 12.75 14.30 -5.23
N ALA A 75 12.30 13.13 -5.65
CA ALA A 75 10.87 12.86 -5.76
C ALA A 75 10.20 12.81 -4.38
N ALA A 76 10.83 12.18 -3.40
CA ALA A 76 10.33 12.12 -2.03
C ALA A 76 10.25 13.52 -1.41
N ASP A 77 11.29 14.36 -1.56
CA ASP A 77 11.30 15.74 -1.07
C ASP A 77 10.12 16.58 -1.58
N GLN A 78 9.67 16.33 -2.80
CA GLN A 78 8.53 17.02 -3.39
C GLN A 78 7.19 16.43 -2.97
N LEU A 79 7.06 15.10 -2.92
CA LEU A 79 5.77 14.42 -2.80
C LEU A 79 5.42 14.05 -1.37
N MET A 80 6.39 13.72 -0.51
CA MET A 80 6.14 13.26 0.85
C MET A 80 5.47 14.33 1.73
N PRO A 81 5.90 15.61 1.74
CA PRO A 81 5.21 16.64 2.52
C PRO A 81 3.75 16.85 2.09
N ILE A 82 3.46 16.78 0.78
CA ILE A 82 2.10 16.89 0.24
C ILE A 82 1.25 15.72 0.74
N THR A 83 1.80 14.51 0.67
CA THR A 83 1.12 13.28 1.07
C THR A 83 0.83 13.26 2.56
N GLN A 84 1.84 13.52 3.38
CA GLN A 84 1.72 13.47 4.84
C GLN A 84 0.85 14.59 5.40
N SER A 85 0.87 15.80 4.81
CA SER A 85 -0.01 16.90 5.22
C SER A 85 -1.49 16.60 4.95
N ALA A 86 -1.78 15.75 3.98
CA ALA A 86 -3.12 15.22 3.71
C ALA A 86 -3.55 14.07 4.63
N GLY A 87 -2.69 13.64 5.56
CA GLY A 87 -2.94 12.49 6.44
C GLY A 87 -2.80 11.14 5.75
N VAL A 88 -2.17 11.10 4.57
CA VAL A 88 -1.94 9.92 3.73
C VAL A 88 -0.55 9.36 4.02
N ALA A 89 -0.42 8.03 4.15
CA ALA A 89 0.86 7.39 4.40
C ALA A 89 1.75 7.41 3.14
N PHE A 90 3.02 7.82 3.31
CA PHE A 90 4.02 7.79 2.24
C PHE A 90 4.87 6.53 2.33
N ILE A 91 4.81 5.68 1.32
CA ILE A 91 5.49 4.38 1.26
C ILE A 91 6.57 4.40 0.17
N VAL A 92 7.78 3.98 0.50
CA VAL A 92 8.87 3.83 -0.48
C VAL A 92 8.89 2.39 -1.00
N ASN A 93 9.06 2.22 -2.30
CA ASN A 93 9.11 0.90 -2.92
C ASN A 93 10.54 0.31 -2.86
N ASP A 94 10.68 -0.98 -2.47
CA ASP A 94 11.89 -1.84 -2.51
C ASP A 94 13.10 -1.38 -1.67
N ARG A 95 13.13 -0.15 -1.18
CA ARG A 95 14.30 0.50 -0.54
C ARG A 95 14.04 0.86 0.93
N PRO A 96 14.14 -0.10 1.86
CA PRO A 96 13.97 0.17 3.29
C PRO A 96 15.01 1.15 3.84
N ASP A 97 16.21 1.18 3.29
CA ASP A 97 17.27 2.13 3.61
C ASP A 97 16.86 3.57 3.32
N LEU A 98 16.35 3.84 2.11
CA LEU A 98 15.83 5.16 1.74
C LEU A 98 14.55 5.51 2.52
N ALA A 99 13.68 4.54 2.77
CA ALA A 99 12.49 4.78 3.60
C ALA A 99 12.86 5.26 5.01
N ALA A 100 13.87 4.65 5.63
CA ALA A 100 14.36 5.05 6.95
C ALA A 100 15.09 6.39 6.90
N GLU A 101 15.95 6.62 5.91
CA GLU A 101 16.70 7.87 5.71
C GLU A 101 15.77 9.08 5.55
N LEU A 102 14.74 8.93 4.72
CA LEU A 102 13.79 9.99 4.39
C LEU A 102 12.73 10.23 5.48
N GLY A 103 12.58 9.33 6.44
CA GLY A 103 11.50 9.39 7.43
C GLY A 103 10.13 9.09 6.81
N ALA A 104 10.07 8.24 5.78
CA ALA A 104 8.83 7.78 5.19
C ALA A 104 7.98 6.99 6.19
N ASP A 105 6.66 6.93 5.97
CA ASP A 105 5.75 6.19 6.85
C ASP A 105 5.95 4.67 6.73
N GLY A 106 6.58 4.19 5.66
CA GLY A 106 6.88 2.77 5.49
C GLY A 106 7.57 2.41 4.19
N VAL A 107 7.70 1.10 3.98
CA VAL A 107 8.30 0.48 2.80
C VAL A 107 7.41 -0.64 2.28
N HIS A 108 7.37 -0.82 0.98
CA HIS A 108 6.79 -1.98 0.32
C HIS A 108 7.88 -2.80 -0.35
N ILE A 109 7.94 -4.10 -0.07
CA ILE A 109 8.95 -5.01 -0.60
C ILE A 109 8.32 -6.14 -1.41
N GLY A 110 9.02 -6.58 -2.45
CA GLY A 110 8.70 -7.76 -3.24
C GLY A 110 9.49 -8.99 -2.80
N GLN A 111 9.34 -10.10 -3.54
CA GLN A 111 9.97 -11.38 -3.21
C GLN A 111 11.45 -11.45 -3.63
N ASP A 112 11.87 -10.60 -4.56
CA ASP A 112 13.27 -10.52 -5.03
C ASP A 112 14.07 -9.44 -4.29
N ASP A 113 13.40 -8.69 -3.39
CA ASP A 113 13.99 -7.58 -2.66
C ASP A 113 14.56 -8.05 -1.31
N LEU A 114 14.93 -7.11 -0.45
CA LEU A 114 15.44 -7.44 0.88
C LEU A 114 14.38 -8.20 1.69
N PRO A 115 14.74 -9.34 2.33
CA PRO A 115 13.78 -10.11 3.13
C PRO A 115 13.12 -9.28 4.24
N TYR A 116 11.84 -9.56 4.53
CA TYR A 116 11.02 -8.83 5.51
C TYR A 116 11.75 -8.56 6.83
N ALA A 117 12.38 -9.57 7.41
CA ALA A 117 13.06 -9.42 8.71
C ALA A 117 14.19 -8.37 8.66
N ARG A 118 14.90 -8.27 7.54
CA ARG A 118 15.95 -7.28 7.34
C ARG A 118 15.37 -5.89 7.10
N ALA A 119 14.32 -5.79 6.27
CA ALA A 119 13.60 -4.54 6.04
C ALA A 119 13.05 -3.98 7.36
N ARG A 120 12.41 -4.82 8.19
CA ARG A 120 11.87 -4.44 9.49
C ARG A 120 12.95 -3.92 10.46
N VAL A 121 14.13 -4.53 10.47
CA VAL A 121 15.26 -4.04 11.29
C VAL A 121 15.69 -2.63 10.87
N ILE A 122 15.74 -2.36 9.56
CA ILE A 122 16.18 -1.06 9.02
C ILE A 122 15.16 0.03 9.31
N VAL A 123 13.88 -0.21 9.02
CA VAL A 123 12.84 0.84 9.17
C VAL A 123 12.28 0.94 10.59
N GLY A 124 12.60 -0.02 11.45
CA GLY A 124 12.12 -0.06 12.86
C GLY A 124 10.66 -0.49 12.99
N ASN A 125 10.21 -0.64 14.25
CA ASN A 125 8.91 -1.24 14.58
C ASN A 125 7.70 -0.32 14.37
N LYS A 126 7.91 0.97 14.09
CA LYS A 126 6.82 1.94 13.89
C LYS A 126 6.45 2.13 12.42
N ALA A 127 7.37 1.84 11.53
CA ALA A 127 7.14 1.97 10.10
C ALA A 127 6.24 0.85 9.56
N ILE A 128 5.52 1.13 8.51
CA ILE A 128 4.70 0.17 7.77
C ILE A 128 5.62 -0.67 6.89
N VAL A 129 5.49 -2.00 6.92
CA VAL A 129 6.15 -2.90 5.97
C VAL A 129 5.12 -3.76 5.28
N GLY A 130 4.89 -3.48 4.00
CA GLY A 130 4.03 -4.27 3.14
C GLY A 130 4.81 -5.26 2.28
N VAL A 131 4.20 -6.40 1.97
CA VAL A 131 4.86 -7.47 1.21
C VAL A 131 4.02 -7.90 0.01
N THR A 132 4.61 -7.87 -1.19
CA THR A 132 4.03 -8.49 -2.39
C THR A 132 4.10 -10.01 -2.27
N CYS A 133 2.96 -10.69 -2.41
CA CYS A 133 2.85 -12.15 -2.35
C CYS A 133 2.41 -12.78 -3.67
N HIS A 134 2.38 -12.02 -4.76
CA HIS A 134 1.94 -12.48 -6.08
C HIS A 134 0.55 -13.14 -6.03
N ALA A 135 0.42 -14.40 -6.50
CA ALA A 135 -0.78 -15.21 -6.40
C ALA A 135 -0.61 -16.36 -5.38
N SER A 136 0.32 -16.24 -4.42
CA SER A 136 0.72 -17.32 -3.51
C SER A 136 0.13 -17.16 -2.12
N ARG A 137 -0.74 -18.10 -1.73
CA ARG A 137 -1.25 -18.24 -0.36
C ARG A 137 -0.11 -18.47 0.64
N HIS A 138 0.87 -19.30 0.26
CA HIS A 138 2.00 -19.64 1.11
C HIS A 138 2.83 -18.41 1.46
N LEU A 139 3.27 -17.62 0.47
CA LEU A 139 4.03 -16.39 0.69
C LEU A 139 3.28 -15.38 1.57
N ALA A 140 1.95 -15.29 1.40
CA ALA A 140 1.14 -14.37 2.19
C ALA A 140 1.05 -14.80 3.66
N VAL A 141 0.88 -16.10 3.93
CA VAL A 141 0.87 -16.64 5.29
C VAL A 141 2.25 -16.46 5.95
N GLU A 142 3.33 -16.70 5.23
CA GLU A 142 4.69 -16.47 5.75
C GLU A 142 4.93 -14.99 6.07
N ALA A 143 4.54 -14.07 5.19
CA ALA A 143 4.67 -12.63 5.41
C ALA A 143 3.84 -12.17 6.63
N ALA A 144 2.60 -12.66 6.76
CA ALA A 144 1.74 -12.36 7.91
C ALA A 144 2.32 -12.89 9.22
N ASN A 145 2.82 -14.12 9.24
CA ASN A 145 3.46 -14.72 10.40
C ASN A 145 4.76 -14.02 10.80
N ALA A 146 5.49 -13.47 9.82
CA ALA A 146 6.66 -12.65 10.06
C ALA A 146 6.32 -11.27 10.63
N GLY A 147 5.04 -10.82 10.56
CA GLY A 147 4.56 -9.56 11.10
C GLY A 147 4.40 -8.44 10.06
N ALA A 148 4.19 -8.77 8.78
CA ALA A 148 3.87 -7.78 7.75
C ALA A 148 2.60 -6.99 8.12
N ASP A 149 2.62 -5.68 7.88
CA ASP A 149 1.49 -4.80 8.17
C ASP A 149 0.36 -4.95 7.14
N TYR A 150 0.68 -5.38 5.94
CA TYR A 150 -0.26 -5.82 4.91
C TYR A 150 0.43 -6.74 3.90
N VAL A 151 -0.38 -7.53 3.20
CA VAL A 151 0.06 -8.33 2.05
C VAL A 151 -0.58 -7.80 0.77
N ALA A 152 0.11 -7.95 -0.37
CA ALA A 152 -0.43 -7.56 -1.67
C ALA A 152 -0.49 -8.75 -2.63
N PHE A 153 -1.68 -8.98 -3.21
CA PHE A 153 -1.90 -9.95 -4.25
C PHE A 153 -2.06 -9.30 -5.62
N GLY A 154 -1.52 -9.92 -6.65
CA GLY A 154 -1.61 -9.45 -8.04
C GLY A 154 -0.70 -10.24 -9.01
N ALA A 155 -0.81 -9.94 -10.30
CA ALA A 155 -1.73 -8.96 -10.87
C ALA A 155 -3.10 -9.57 -11.13
N PHE A 156 -4.18 -8.80 -10.85
CA PHE A 156 -5.55 -9.27 -11.12
C PHE A 156 -5.96 -9.05 -12.58
N PHE A 157 -5.45 -7.99 -13.20
CA PHE A 157 -5.76 -7.64 -14.59
C PHE A 157 -4.47 -7.36 -15.39
N PRO A 158 -4.52 -7.43 -16.72
CA PRO A 158 -3.38 -7.05 -17.57
C PRO A 158 -2.89 -5.63 -17.24
N THR A 159 -1.57 -5.45 -17.20
CA THR A 159 -0.95 -4.15 -16.90
C THR A 159 0.30 -3.95 -17.72
N THR A 160 0.55 -2.71 -18.12
CA THR A 160 1.78 -2.28 -18.80
C THR A 160 2.78 -1.63 -17.84
N THR A 161 2.37 -1.37 -16.59
CA THR A 161 3.19 -0.64 -15.59
C THR A 161 4.31 -1.50 -15.01
N LYS A 162 4.12 -2.82 -14.98
CA LYS A 162 5.09 -3.81 -14.50
C LYS A 162 4.92 -5.11 -15.27
N GLU A 163 6.03 -5.77 -15.57
CA GLU A 163 6.00 -7.14 -16.04
C GLU A 163 5.38 -8.06 -14.96
N THR A 164 4.34 -8.81 -15.34
CA THR A 164 3.58 -9.61 -14.38
C THR A 164 4.16 -11.00 -14.26
N LYS A 165 4.63 -11.37 -13.06
CA LYS A 165 5.15 -12.73 -12.78
C LYS A 165 4.04 -13.75 -12.53
N SER A 166 2.81 -13.30 -12.24
CA SER A 166 1.67 -14.17 -11.92
C SER A 166 0.35 -13.45 -12.20
N LYS A 167 -0.68 -14.23 -12.49
CA LYS A 167 -2.07 -13.79 -12.51
C LYS A 167 -2.75 -14.25 -11.23
N ALA A 168 -3.31 -13.34 -10.46
CA ALA A 168 -4.10 -13.66 -9.28
C ALA A 168 -5.59 -13.80 -9.66
N GLU A 169 -6.27 -14.74 -9.03
CA GLU A 169 -7.72 -14.93 -9.18
C GLU A 169 -8.43 -14.31 -7.97
N ILE A 170 -9.67 -13.85 -8.18
CA ILE A 170 -10.45 -13.10 -7.17
C ILE A 170 -10.70 -13.95 -5.91
N ASP A 171 -10.86 -15.26 -6.05
CA ASP A 171 -11.03 -16.20 -4.94
C ASP A 171 -9.90 -16.16 -3.90
N LEU A 172 -8.72 -15.70 -4.32
CA LEU A 172 -7.59 -15.53 -3.40
C LEU A 172 -7.87 -14.42 -2.37
N LEU A 173 -8.54 -13.34 -2.78
CA LEU A 173 -8.94 -12.26 -1.87
C LEU A 173 -10.01 -12.73 -0.89
N ALA A 174 -11.03 -13.42 -1.38
CA ALA A 174 -12.09 -13.96 -0.53
C ALA A 174 -11.53 -14.92 0.52
N TRP A 175 -10.67 -15.85 0.08
CA TRP A 175 -9.99 -16.78 0.98
C TRP A 175 -9.18 -16.05 2.07
N TRP A 176 -8.42 -14.99 1.70
CA TRP A 176 -7.63 -14.22 2.65
C TRP A 176 -8.50 -13.44 3.63
N SER A 177 -9.49 -12.72 3.12
CA SER A 177 -10.40 -11.89 3.91
C SER A 177 -11.22 -12.69 4.93
N ASP A 178 -11.56 -13.95 4.60
CA ASP A 178 -12.30 -14.83 5.50
C ASP A 178 -11.44 -15.41 6.64
N LEU A 179 -10.15 -15.60 6.42
CA LEU A 179 -9.28 -16.35 7.34
C LEU A 179 -8.28 -15.49 8.09
N MET A 180 -7.91 -14.31 7.56
CA MET A 180 -6.79 -13.54 8.06
C MET A 180 -7.20 -12.14 8.50
N THR A 181 -6.51 -11.63 9.53
CA THR A 181 -6.71 -10.27 10.05
C THR A 181 -5.71 -9.26 9.51
N VAL A 182 -4.65 -9.72 8.84
CA VAL A 182 -3.67 -8.85 8.19
C VAL A 182 -4.33 -8.28 6.93
N PRO A 183 -4.33 -6.95 6.75
CA PRO A 183 -4.96 -6.31 5.61
C PRO A 183 -4.42 -6.78 4.26
N VAL A 184 -5.30 -6.82 3.26
CA VAL A 184 -4.95 -7.24 1.91
C VAL A 184 -5.12 -6.12 0.89
N VAL A 185 -4.08 -5.95 0.07
CA VAL A 185 -4.04 -5.04 -1.07
C VAL A 185 -4.23 -5.83 -2.36
N ALA A 186 -5.21 -5.46 -3.18
CA ALA A 186 -5.32 -5.94 -4.55
C ALA A 186 -4.57 -4.99 -5.49
N ILE A 187 -3.72 -5.54 -6.39
CA ILE A 187 -2.92 -4.74 -7.33
C ILE A 187 -2.89 -5.36 -8.73
N GLY A 188 -2.66 -4.52 -9.73
CA GLY A 188 -2.38 -4.88 -11.12
C GLY A 188 -3.55 -4.64 -12.06
N GLY A 189 -3.40 -3.65 -12.94
CA GLY A 189 -4.35 -3.32 -14.00
C GLY A 189 -5.73 -2.86 -13.55
N ILE A 190 -5.86 -2.38 -12.31
CA ILE A 190 -7.16 -1.99 -11.73
C ILE A 190 -7.60 -0.64 -12.31
N THR A 191 -8.83 -0.60 -12.79
CA THR A 191 -9.57 0.60 -13.21
C THR A 191 -10.86 0.73 -12.42
N VAL A 192 -11.56 1.84 -12.55
CA VAL A 192 -12.87 2.06 -11.89
C VAL A 192 -13.85 0.94 -12.27
N GLU A 193 -13.86 0.54 -13.55
CA GLU A 193 -14.77 -0.48 -14.08
C GLU A 193 -14.47 -1.87 -13.54
N SER A 194 -13.19 -2.18 -13.30
CA SER A 194 -12.75 -3.51 -12.83
C SER A 194 -12.67 -3.65 -11.31
N ALA A 195 -12.86 -2.57 -10.55
CA ALA A 195 -12.65 -2.54 -9.10
C ALA A 195 -13.71 -3.32 -8.30
N LYS A 196 -14.98 -3.24 -8.72
CA LYS A 196 -16.13 -3.74 -7.93
C LYS A 196 -16.01 -5.22 -7.50
N PRO A 197 -15.59 -6.16 -8.36
CA PRO A 197 -15.41 -7.56 -7.94
C PRO A 197 -14.34 -7.74 -6.85
N LEU A 198 -13.24 -6.95 -6.88
CA LEU A 198 -12.16 -7.02 -5.89
C LEU A 198 -12.63 -6.52 -4.52
N ILE A 199 -13.42 -5.43 -4.52
CA ILE A 199 -14.05 -4.89 -3.30
C ILE A 199 -15.00 -5.93 -2.71
N GLY A 200 -15.85 -6.52 -3.54
CA GLY A 200 -16.81 -7.56 -3.13
C GLY A 200 -16.13 -8.83 -2.60
N ALA A 201 -14.91 -9.13 -3.04
CA ALA A 201 -14.10 -10.24 -2.56
C ALA A 201 -13.31 -9.93 -1.28
N GLY A 202 -13.46 -8.72 -0.72
CA GLY A 202 -12.87 -8.36 0.57
C GLY A 202 -11.48 -7.73 0.50
N ALA A 203 -11.11 -7.09 -0.61
CA ALA A 203 -9.90 -6.26 -0.64
C ALA A 203 -10.05 -5.09 0.34
N ASP A 204 -9.08 -4.92 1.24
CA ASP A 204 -9.02 -3.77 2.15
C ASP A 204 -8.50 -2.52 1.43
N PHE A 205 -7.64 -2.72 0.42
CA PHE A 205 -7.09 -1.63 -0.39
C PHE A 205 -7.01 -2.03 -1.85
N LEU A 206 -7.25 -1.05 -2.74
CA LEU A 206 -6.97 -1.17 -4.17
C LEU A 206 -5.72 -0.34 -4.50
N ALA A 207 -4.63 -1.00 -4.90
CA ALA A 207 -3.43 -0.31 -5.36
C ALA A 207 -3.53 0.01 -6.85
N VAL A 208 -3.63 1.29 -7.16
CA VAL A 208 -3.90 1.79 -8.51
C VAL A 208 -2.78 2.75 -8.94
N CYS A 209 -2.27 2.54 -10.16
CA CYS A 209 -1.33 3.42 -10.84
C CYS A 209 -2.01 4.05 -12.07
N ALA A 210 -1.89 3.44 -13.24
CA ALA A 210 -2.41 3.97 -14.50
C ALA A 210 -3.92 4.28 -14.47
N GLY A 211 -4.71 3.48 -13.74
CA GLY A 211 -6.16 3.72 -13.60
C GLY A 211 -6.52 5.05 -12.93
N VAL A 212 -5.56 5.70 -12.24
CA VAL A 212 -5.71 7.05 -11.70
C VAL A 212 -4.97 8.08 -12.55
N TRP A 213 -3.67 7.88 -12.79
CA TRP A 213 -2.85 8.91 -13.41
C TRP A 213 -3.11 9.10 -14.90
N ASN A 214 -3.58 8.05 -15.59
CA ASN A 214 -3.93 8.09 -17.02
C ASN A 214 -5.46 8.14 -17.24
N HIS A 215 -6.24 8.49 -16.22
CA HIS A 215 -7.69 8.63 -16.39
C HIS A 215 -8.01 9.78 -17.33
N PRO A 216 -8.94 9.63 -18.32
CA PRO A 216 -9.19 10.65 -19.32
C PRO A 216 -9.63 12.00 -18.75
N ASP A 217 -10.37 11.99 -17.63
CA ASP A 217 -10.84 13.20 -16.94
C ASP A 217 -9.90 13.63 -15.81
N GLY A 218 -8.67 13.07 -15.76
CA GLY A 218 -7.65 13.37 -14.79
C GLY A 218 -7.77 12.63 -13.43
N PRO A 219 -6.71 12.73 -12.59
CA PRO A 219 -6.59 11.94 -11.38
C PRO A 219 -7.67 12.25 -10.33
N ALA A 220 -8.13 13.51 -10.24
CA ALA A 220 -9.19 13.89 -9.32
C ALA A 220 -10.53 13.19 -9.64
N ALA A 221 -10.89 13.08 -10.92
CA ALA A 221 -12.08 12.38 -11.36
C ALA A 221 -11.99 10.89 -11.06
N ALA A 222 -10.83 10.28 -11.33
CA ALA A 222 -10.58 8.88 -11.01
C ALA A 222 -10.74 8.59 -9.52
N VAL A 223 -10.11 9.39 -8.63
CA VAL A 223 -10.24 9.22 -7.18
C VAL A 223 -11.68 9.34 -6.72
N LYS A 224 -12.45 10.31 -7.22
CA LYS A 224 -13.90 10.43 -6.93
C LYS A 224 -14.67 9.19 -7.36
N ALA A 225 -14.39 8.68 -8.56
CA ALA A 225 -15.06 7.51 -9.10
C ALA A 225 -14.76 6.25 -8.30
N PHE A 226 -13.50 6.00 -7.92
CA PHE A 226 -13.14 4.89 -7.02
C PHE A 226 -13.83 5.02 -5.66
N ASN A 227 -13.81 6.21 -5.05
CA ASN A 227 -14.43 6.46 -3.75
C ASN A 227 -15.96 6.26 -3.77
N ALA A 228 -16.61 6.45 -4.90
CA ALA A 228 -18.04 6.16 -5.06
C ALA A 228 -18.35 4.67 -4.98
N LEU A 229 -17.39 3.79 -5.27
CA LEU A 229 -17.51 2.34 -5.18
C LEU A 229 -17.30 1.79 -3.75
N PHE A 230 -16.69 2.55 -2.86
CA PHE A 230 -16.33 2.15 -1.50
C PHE A 230 -17.47 2.38 -0.46
N LYS A 231 -18.63 2.80 -0.91
CA LYS A 231 -19.81 3.11 -0.07
C LYS A 231 -20.66 1.88 0.21
#